data_8b0e45ecb9c9daed9116c84ead54a2f1
#
_entry.id   8b0e45ecb9c9daed9116c84ead54a2f1
#
_cell.length_a   1.000
_cell.length_b   1.000
_cell.length_c   1.000
_cell.angle_alpha   90.00
_cell.angle_beta   90.00
_cell.angle_gamma   90.00
#
_symmetry.space_group_name_H-M   'P 1'
#
loop_
_entity.id
_entity.type
_entity.pdbx_description
1 polymer ?
#
loop_
_entity_poly.entity_id
_entity_poly.type
_entity_poly.pdbx_seq_one_letter_code
_entity_poly.pdbx_strand_id
1 'polypeptide(L)'
;MDLDFEDGSFDAVTISWGLRNIPDPALALREMARVVRPRGRLVILEFSTPPSRAFRSLYSVYQKTVMPTMARLASTNDGAYDYLVESIRQWPAQEEIARMVAANGWDEVEYRNLTGGIACMHRAVKPLP
;
A
#
# COMPACT_ATOMS: atom_id res chain seq x y z
N MET A 1 -7.09 1.07 -15.84
CA MET A 1 -5.62 0.90 -15.91
C MET A 1 -5.36 -0.25 -16.86
N ASP A 2 -4.54 -0.02 -17.84
CA ASP A 2 -4.13 -1.01 -18.83
C ASP A 2 -2.64 -0.80 -19.03
N LEU A 3 -1.85 -1.81 -18.69
CA LEU A 3 -0.40 -1.74 -18.83
C LEU A 3 -0.01 -2.22 -20.22
N ASP A 4 0.77 -1.41 -20.93
CA ASP A 4 1.22 -1.71 -22.30
C ASP A 4 2.37 -2.75 -22.29
N PHE A 5 2.09 -3.92 -21.71
CA PHE A 5 3.00 -5.05 -21.63
C PHE A 5 2.26 -6.35 -21.91
N GLU A 6 2.97 -7.32 -22.51
CA GLU A 6 2.43 -8.65 -22.75
C GLU A 6 2.20 -9.44 -21.45
N ASP A 7 1.28 -10.40 -21.50
CA ASP A 7 1.00 -11.29 -20.39
C ASP A 7 2.28 -12.06 -19.99
N GLY A 8 2.54 -12.14 -18.69
CA GLY A 8 3.63 -12.94 -18.16
C GLY A 8 5.05 -12.45 -18.50
N SER A 9 5.20 -11.17 -18.87
CA SER A 9 6.49 -10.62 -19.29
C SER A 9 7.47 -10.30 -18.16
N PHE A 10 7.00 -10.30 -16.91
CA PHE A 10 7.81 -9.92 -15.75
C PHE A 10 7.91 -11.04 -14.71
N ASP A 11 9.04 -11.11 -14.03
CA ASP A 11 9.28 -12.01 -12.90
C ASP A 11 8.65 -11.52 -11.61
N ALA A 12 8.54 -10.22 -11.46
CA ALA A 12 7.98 -9.58 -10.28
C ALA A 12 7.45 -8.18 -10.61
N VAL A 13 6.55 -7.71 -9.76
CA VAL A 13 6.07 -6.34 -9.75
C VAL A 13 6.14 -5.77 -8.33
N THR A 14 6.56 -4.54 -8.23
CA THR A 14 6.58 -3.82 -6.95
C THR A 14 5.88 -2.48 -7.09
N ILE A 15 5.19 -2.08 -6.03
CA ILE A 15 4.61 -0.76 -5.92
C ILE A 15 4.83 -0.20 -4.52
N SER A 16 5.44 0.98 -4.45
CA SER A 16 5.76 1.65 -3.18
C SER A 16 5.07 3.00 -3.14
N TRP A 17 4.31 3.24 -2.07
CA TRP A 17 3.66 4.53 -1.77
C TRP A 17 2.70 5.03 -2.86
N GLY A 18 2.21 4.13 -3.72
CA GLY A 18 1.42 4.49 -4.88
C GLY A 18 0.04 3.82 -4.97
N LEU A 19 -0.12 2.63 -4.40
CA LEU A 19 -1.36 1.86 -4.58
C LEU A 19 -2.59 2.59 -4.03
N ARG A 20 -2.47 3.29 -2.90
CA ARG A 20 -3.55 4.06 -2.29
C ARG A 20 -4.03 5.24 -3.15
N ASN A 21 -3.20 5.69 -4.10
CA ASN A 21 -3.52 6.81 -5.00
C ASN A 21 -4.19 6.35 -6.30
N ILE A 22 -4.29 5.05 -6.53
CA ILE A 22 -4.94 4.49 -7.72
C ILE A 22 -6.45 4.46 -7.47
N PRO A 23 -7.27 5.02 -8.37
CA PRO A 23 -8.73 5.04 -8.19
C PRO A 23 -9.37 3.65 -8.04
N ASP A 24 -8.87 2.66 -8.77
CA ASP A 24 -9.31 1.26 -8.66
C ASP A 24 -8.09 0.35 -8.39
N PRO A 25 -7.72 0.16 -7.12
CA PRO A 25 -6.59 -0.70 -6.78
C PRO A 25 -6.83 -2.18 -7.10
N ALA A 26 -8.08 -2.63 -7.11
CA ALA A 26 -8.41 -4.00 -7.49
C ALA A 26 -8.09 -4.25 -8.97
N LEU A 27 -8.46 -3.32 -9.84
CA LEU A 27 -8.09 -3.39 -11.26
C LEU A 27 -6.57 -3.35 -11.46
N ALA A 28 -5.88 -2.49 -10.73
CA ALA A 28 -4.41 -2.42 -10.76
C ALA A 28 -3.76 -3.76 -10.37
N LEU A 29 -4.26 -4.41 -9.31
CA LEU A 29 -3.76 -5.71 -8.88
C LEU A 29 -3.99 -6.80 -9.91
N ARG A 30 -5.13 -6.81 -10.61
CA ARG A 30 -5.40 -7.75 -11.71
C ARG A 30 -4.47 -7.52 -12.90
N GLU A 31 -4.21 -6.26 -13.26
CA GLU A 31 -3.28 -5.92 -14.33
C GLU A 31 -1.83 -6.32 -13.98
N MET A 32 -1.42 -6.06 -12.74
CA MET A 32 -0.13 -6.54 -12.24
C MET A 32 -0.03 -8.07 -12.31
N ALA A 33 -1.12 -8.79 -11.97
CA ALA A 33 -1.16 -10.24 -12.09
C ALA A 33 -1.08 -10.71 -13.55
N ARG A 34 -1.70 -9.99 -14.49
CA ARG A 34 -1.64 -10.33 -15.92
C ARG A 34 -0.21 -10.28 -16.46
N VAL A 35 0.50 -9.20 -16.18
CA VAL A 35 1.85 -8.98 -16.74
C VAL A 35 2.95 -9.79 -16.05
N VAL A 36 2.69 -10.32 -14.87
CA VAL A 36 3.65 -11.18 -14.14
C VAL A 36 3.45 -12.64 -14.55
N ARG A 37 4.54 -13.37 -14.76
CA ARG A 37 4.49 -14.80 -15.08
C ARG A 37 3.98 -15.64 -13.90
N PRO A 38 3.48 -16.86 -14.15
CA PRO A 38 3.16 -17.81 -13.09
C PRO A 38 4.36 -17.99 -12.12
N ARG A 39 4.07 -18.06 -10.82
CA ARG A 39 5.06 -18.07 -9.73
C ARG A 39 5.88 -16.78 -9.58
N GLY A 40 5.59 -15.76 -10.36
CA GLY A 40 6.15 -14.42 -10.17
C GLY A 40 5.59 -13.76 -8.90
N ARG A 41 6.19 -12.68 -8.48
CA ARG A 41 5.97 -12.09 -7.15
C ARG A 41 5.39 -10.68 -7.23
N LEU A 42 4.56 -10.37 -6.25
CA LEU A 42 4.08 -9.02 -5.95
C LEU A 42 4.68 -8.56 -4.61
N VAL A 43 5.13 -7.32 -4.56
CA VAL A 43 5.46 -6.63 -3.30
C VAL A 43 4.81 -5.26 -3.29
N ILE A 44 4.02 -5.00 -2.26
CA ILE A 44 3.39 -3.71 -2.01
C ILE A 44 3.97 -3.12 -0.74
N LEU A 45 4.48 -1.91 -0.80
CA LEU A 45 4.87 -1.12 0.37
C LEU A 45 3.97 0.10 0.44
N GLU A 46 3.23 0.24 1.55
CA GLU A 46 2.26 1.32 1.70
C GLU A 46 2.15 1.77 3.16
N PHE A 47 1.70 2.98 3.37
CA PHE A 47 1.30 3.43 4.70
C PHE A 47 0.13 2.59 5.21
N SER A 48 0.04 2.46 6.52
CA SER A 48 -0.98 1.67 7.17
C SER A 48 -1.37 2.28 8.53
N THR A 49 -2.30 1.64 9.20
CA THR A 49 -2.71 2.05 10.55
C THR A 49 -2.10 1.10 11.57
N PRO A 50 -1.37 1.62 12.57
CA PRO A 50 -0.82 0.80 13.64
C PRO A 50 -1.92 -0.03 14.35
N PRO A 51 -1.75 -1.37 14.51
CA PRO A 51 -2.76 -2.22 15.15
C PRO A 51 -2.83 -2.03 16.67
N SER A 52 -1.74 -1.66 17.33
CA SER A 52 -1.73 -1.37 18.77
C SER A 52 -2.48 -0.08 19.10
N ARG A 53 -3.47 -0.13 19.97
CA ARG A 53 -4.23 1.04 20.39
C ARG A 53 -3.36 2.11 21.08
N ALA A 54 -2.44 1.70 21.94
CA ALA A 54 -1.54 2.62 22.64
C ALA A 54 -0.60 3.32 21.66
N PHE A 55 0.02 2.55 20.78
CA PHE A 55 0.92 3.10 19.75
C PHE A 55 0.17 3.99 18.76
N ARG A 56 -1.05 3.60 18.35
CA ARG A 56 -1.91 4.40 17.47
C ARG A 56 -2.28 5.74 18.08
N SER A 57 -2.61 5.76 19.37
CA SER A 57 -2.92 7.00 20.09
C SER A 57 -1.72 7.93 20.15
N LEU A 58 -0.54 7.40 20.46
CA LEU A 58 0.71 8.16 20.48
C LEU A 58 1.06 8.70 19.07
N TYR A 59 0.93 7.87 18.06
CA TYR A 59 1.16 8.25 16.68
C TYR A 59 0.16 9.30 16.18
N SER A 60 -1.10 9.21 16.58
CA SER A 60 -2.13 10.22 16.28
C SER A 60 -1.79 11.58 16.89
N VAL A 61 -1.31 11.62 18.13
CA VAL A 61 -0.82 12.86 18.75
C VAL A 61 0.37 13.44 18.00
N TYR A 62 1.31 12.60 17.64
CA TYR A 62 2.48 12.99 16.83
C TYR A 62 2.06 13.59 15.48
N GLN A 63 1.14 12.94 14.76
CA GLN A 63 0.62 13.43 13.46
C GLN A 63 -0.12 14.77 13.59
N LYS A 64 -0.82 14.99 14.70
CA LYS A 64 -1.60 16.21 14.91
C LYS A 64 -0.78 17.40 15.39
N THR A 65 0.33 17.16 16.05
CA THR A 65 1.13 18.20 16.73
C THR A 65 2.51 18.39 16.11
N VAL A 66 3.30 17.35 15.99
CA VAL A 66 4.72 17.44 15.58
C VAL A 66 4.84 17.52 14.06
N MET A 67 4.18 16.65 13.33
CA MET A 67 4.31 16.61 11.87
C MET A 67 3.82 17.88 11.17
N PRO A 68 2.66 18.48 11.53
CA PRO A 68 2.24 19.74 10.91
C PRO A 68 3.23 20.89 11.15
N THR A 69 3.80 20.96 12.35
CA THR A 69 4.81 21.97 12.69
C THR A 69 6.07 21.78 11.84
N MET A 70 6.56 20.56 11.70
CA MET A 70 7.71 20.25 10.86
C MET A 70 7.41 20.49 9.37
N ALA A 71 6.23 20.13 8.91
CA ALA A 71 5.82 20.35 7.52
C ALA A 71 5.76 21.84 7.16
N ARG A 72 5.28 22.69 8.08
CA ARG A 72 5.27 24.15 7.90
C ARG A 72 6.68 24.74 7.82
N LEU A 73 7.62 24.18 8.58
CA LEU A 73 9.01 24.63 8.56
C LEU A 73 9.77 24.16 7.32
N ALA A 74 9.38 23.01 6.75
CA ALA A 74 10.07 22.37 5.62
C ALA A 74 9.42 22.62 4.26
N SER A 75 8.14 22.97 4.19
CA SER A 75 7.38 23.10 2.95
C SER A 75 6.32 24.20 3.03
N THR A 76 6.11 24.87 1.91
CA THR A 76 5.04 25.88 1.74
C THR A 76 3.73 25.27 1.23
N ASN A 77 3.64 23.95 1.02
CA ASN A 77 2.48 23.27 0.45
C ASN A 77 1.69 22.49 1.50
N ASP A 78 0.80 23.15 2.22
CA ASP A 78 -0.09 22.55 3.22
C ASP A 78 -1.08 21.54 2.61
N GLY A 79 -1.50 21.73 1.34
CA GLY A 79 -2.47 20.88 0.66
C GLY A 79 -1.94 19.47 0.37
N ALA A 80 -0.67 19.33 0.05
CA ALA A 80 -0.04 18.03 -0.21
C ALA A 80 0.03 17.18 1.07
N TYR A 81 0.33 17.81 2.21
CA TYR A 81 0.36 17.14 3.50
C TYR A 81 -1.04 16.67 3.94
N ASP A 82 -2.04 17.53 3.81
CA ASP A 82 -3.43 17.18 4.17
C ASP A 82 -3.95 16.03 3.29
N TYR A 83 -3.64 16.04 2.00
CA TYR A 83 -3.95 14.93 1.09
C TYR A 83 -3.28 13.63 1.54
N LEU A 84 -2.00 13.67 1.91
CA LEU A 84 -1.27 12.50 2.39
C LEU A 84 -1.93 11.91 3.63
N VAL A 85 -2.23 12.71 4.63
CA VAL A 85 -2.87 12.25 5.89
C VAL A 85 -4.24 11.66 5.62
N GLU A 86 -5.07 12.32 4.82
CA GLU A 86 -6.41 11.85 4.51
C GLU A 86 -6.38 10.56 3.67
N SER A 87 -5.49 10.45 2.69
CA SER A 87 -5.35 9.23 1.89
C SER A 87 -4.91 8.02 2.73
N ILE A 88 -4.04 8.22 3.72
CA ILE A 88 -3.63 7.17 4.64
C ILE A 88 -4.81 6.76 5.54
N ARG A 89 -5.56 7.73 6.04
CA ARG A 89 -6.71 7.49 6.92
C ARG A 89 -7.82 6.71 6.24
N GLN A 90 -8.07 6.95 4.97
CA GLN A 90 -9.06 6.24 4.16
C GLN A 90 -8.58 4.88 3.65
N TRP A 91 -7.28 4.63 3.69
CA TRP A 91 -6.70 3.38 3.21
C TRP A 91 -7.07 2.21 4.12
N PRO A 92 -7.48 1.06 3.56
CA PRO A 92 -7.90 -0.10 4.36
C PRO A 92 -6.79 -0.65 5.27
N ALA A 93 -7.21 -1.37 6.31
CA ALA A 93 -6.29 -2.04 7.22
C ALA A 93 -5.54 -3.21 6.53
N GLN A 94 -4.45 -3.66 7.14
CA GLN A 94 -3.55 -4.69 6.61
C GLN A 94 -4.27 -5.94 6.13
N GLU A 95 -5.20 -6.46 6.94
CA GLU A 95 -5.95 -7.67 6.62
C GLU A 95 -6.91 -7.48 5.44
N GLU A 96 -7.50 -6.30 5.32
CA GLU A 96 -8.39 -5.97 4.20
C GLU A 96 -7.60 -5.87 2.89
N ILE A 97 -6.40 -5.29 2.95
CA ILE A 97 -5.48 -5.26 1.79
C ILE A 97 -5.09 -6.67 1.39
N ALA A 98 -4.76 -7.53 2.36
CA ALA A 98 -4.42 -8.93 2.08
C ALA A 98 -5.57 -9.66 1.37
N ARG A 99 -6.81 -9.47 1.81
CA ARG A 99 -7.99 -10.03 1.15
C ARG A 99 -8.20 -9.45 -0.26
N MET A 100 -8.00 -8.16 -0.43
CA MET A 100 -8.09 -7.52 -1.75
C MET A 100 -7.06 -8.12 -2.71
N VAL A 101 -5.82 -8.32 -2.27
CA VAL A 101 -4.75 -8.92 -3.07
C VAL A 101 -5.15 -10.35 -3.47
N ALA A 102 -5.59 -11.17 -2.49
CA ALA A 102 -6.01 -12.55 -2.75
C ALA A 102 -7.21 -12.63 -3.71
N ALA A 103 -8.17 -11.71 -3.60
CA ALA A 103 -9.34 -11.65 -4.48
C ALA A 103 -9.03 -11.21 -5.92
N ASN A 104 -7.82 -10.71 -6.19
CA ASN A 104 -7.46 -10.11 -7.48
C ASN A 104 -6.28 -10.82 -8.17
N GLY A 105 -6.21 -12.15 -8.04
CA GLY A 105 -5.32 -12.99 -8.84
C GLY A 105 -3.99 -13.35 -8.19
N TRP A 106 -3.90 -13.24 -6.87
CA TRP A 106 -2.68 -13.53 -6.13
C TRP A 106 -2.91 -14.55 -5.02
N ASP A 107 -1.96 -15.45 -4.84
CA ASP A 107 -1.92 -16.47 -3.79
C ASP A 107 -0.80 -16.19 -2.79
N GLU A 108 -0.75 -17.01 -1.74
CA GLU A 108 0.29 -16.95 -0.70
C GLU A 108 0.48 -15.53 -0.15
N VAL A 109 -0.64 -14.83 0.09
CA VAL A 109 -0.60 -13.44 0.54
C VAL A 109 -0.18 -13.37 2.00
N GLU A 110 0.89 -12.64 2.26
CA GLU A 110 1.41 -12.37 3.59
C GLU A 110 1.69 -10.89 3.77
N TYR A 111 1.64 -10.39 4.99
CA TYR A 111 2.07 -9.02 5.26
C TYR A 111 2.93 -8.92 6.51
N ARG A 112 3.72 -7.87 6.55
CA ARG A 112 4.57 -7.53 7.67
C ARG A 112 4.46 -6.04 7.99
N ASN A 113 4.11 -5.74 9.24
CA ASN A 113 4.12 -4.38 9.74
C ASN A 113 5.56 -3.88 9.91
N LEU A 114 5.79 -2.64 9.50
CA LEU A 114 7.04 -1.93 9.66
C LEU A 114 6.81 -0.73 10.59
N THR A 115 7.77 -0.47 11.47
CA THR A 115 7.68 0.66 12.41
C THR A 115 6.34 0.67 13.17
N GLY A 116 6.01 -0.48 13.78
CA GLY A 116 4.77 -0.64 14.54
C GLY A 116 3.47 -0.59 13.73
N GLY A 117 3.54 -0.67 12.40
CA GLY A 117 2.38 -0.62 11.51
C GLY A 117 2.10 0.75 10.91
N ILE A 118 3.02 1.72 11.04
CA ILE A 118 2.98 3.00 10.29
C ILE A 118 3.06 2.72 8.79
N ALA A 119 3.87 1.74 8.41
CA ALA A 119 3.93 1.18 7.08
C ALA A 119 3.69 -0.34 7.15
N CYS A 120 3.27 -0.91 6.05
CA CYS A 120 3.08 -2.35 5.91
C CYS A 120 3.57 -2.81 4.54
N MET A 121 4.25 -3.93 4.52
CA MET A 121 4.66 -4.60 3.30
C MET A 121 3.80 -5.85 3.11
N HIS A 122 3.08 -5.92 1.98
CA HIS A 122 2.38 -7.12 1.53
C HIS A 122 3.21 -7.78 0.45
N ARG A 123 3.26 -9.10 0.48
CA ARG A 123 3.83 -9.90 -0.59
C ARG A 123 2.86 -11.00 -1.00
N ALA A 124 2.93 -11.38 -2.26
CA ALA A 124 2.12 -12.44 -2.81
C ALA A 124 2.81 -13.11 -3.98
N VAL A 125 2.28 -14.25 -4.40
CA VAL A 125 2.78 -15.03 -5.53
C VAL A 125 1.65 -15.21 -6.54
N LYS A 126 1.94 -15.07 -7.83
CA LYS A 126 0.95 -15.42 -8.86
C LYS A 126 0.78 -16.93 -8.89
N PRO A 127 -0.45 -17.46 -8.81
CA PRO A 127 -0.70 -18.91 -8.89
C PRO A 127 -0.25 -19.50 -10.23
N LEU A 128 -0.09 -20.82 -10.24
CA LEU A 128 0.02 -21.57 -11.49
C LEU A 128 -1.32 -21.55 -12.23
N PRO A 129 -1.29 -21.67 -13.55
CA PRO A 129 -2.51 -21.74 -14.35
C PRO A 129 -3.37 -22.95 -13.96
#